data_d6c3455c29e8f5fd5d2feea3ac93f6d8
#
_entry.id   d6c3455c29e8f5fd5d2feea3ac93f6d8
#
_cell.length_a   1.000
_cell.length_b   1.000
_cell.length_c   1.000
_cell.angle_alpha   90.00
_cell.angle_beta   90.00
_cell.angle_gamma   90.00
#
_symmetry.space_group_name_H-M   'P 1'
#
loop_
_entity.id
_entity.type
_entity.pdbx_description
1 polymer ?
#
loop_
_entity_poly.entity_id
_entity_poly.type
_entity_poly.pdbx_seq_one_letter_code
_entity_poly.pdbx_strand_id
1 'polypeptide(L)'
;MNNLGNSHRMLFLNTLAFTVCFACWTLNGVLVTFLVDQGIFNWSVVQIGWLLGIPILTGSLMRLPMGVLTDKYGGRNVYSALLILASIPLFLLPLATSFWMFALLSFLFGMVGTSFAVGVAYTSLWYPKEWQGRALGIFGMGTAGASFTPLLAPSMLTYLSKADPVNGWKYLPVIYASVLLTMGIVFIIFSKTKKVEAKSKTVTELMQPLKQARVWRFGIYYFLLFGSFVSFSQWLLPNFMNVYNTTLILGGLFTTFFSLPAGVIRAFGGYLSDKFGARKVMYWVLTLSVILSFLLLFPKMDVTTSGSGLIATKAGTVTQVSSNKVVVDDKEHTVTPRNNGTDHNQYLPSKKTWQEVVVAENQKVQKKELIARGVTQIHFEANMWVYLVLVILIGACWGIGSAAVYKHIPEYFPTQVGVIGGMVGMIGGLGGFIGPIVFGYLLAFTGLWTSSWLFIFLLSVTCLIWMSRVITKMTKEKLPEFAQDMDRKDKLE
;
A
#
# COMPACT_ATOMS: atom_id res chain seq x y z
N MET A 1 -21.91 -21.62 30.49
CA MET A 1 -22.00 -20.16 30.28
C MET A 1 -20.73 -19.38 30.65
N ASN A 2 -19.96 -19.77 31.69
CA ASN A 2 -18.74 -19.05 32.10
C ASN A 2 -17.56 -19.05 31.06
N ASN A 3 -17.56 -19.95 30.08
CA ASN A 3 -16.50 -20.03 29.10
C ASN A 3 -16.63 -18.99 27.97
N LEU A 4 -17.83 -18.61 27.56
CA LEU A 4 -18.06 -17.65 26.45
C LEU A 4 -17.63 -16.22 26.83
N GLY A 5 -17.89 -15.77 28.05
CA GLY A 5 -17.47 -14.45 28.54
C GLY A 5 -15.94 -14.28 28.54
N ASN A 6 -15.21 -15.33 28.91
CA ASN A 6 -13.75 -15.35 28.85
C ASN A 6 -13.25 -15.29 27.37
N SER A 7 -13.90 -16.01 26.48
CA SER A 7 -13.53 -16.03 25.05
C SER A 7 -13.69 -14.65 24.40
N HIS A 8 -14.81 -13.96 24.67
CA HIS A 8 -15.04 -12.60 24.15
C HIS A 8 -14.05 -11.58 24.72
N ARG A 9 -13.73 -11.68 26.01
CA ARG A 9 -12.70 -10.83 26.64
C ARG A 9 -11.33 -11.06 26.00
N MET A 10 -10.94 -12.32 25.76
CA MET A 10 -9.67 -12.63 25.12
C MET A 10 -9.64 -12.14 23.66
N LEU A 11 -10.73 -12.27 22.93
CA LEU A 11 -10.85 -11.74 21.58
C LEU A 11 -10.69 -10.21 21.55
N PHE A 12 -11.38 -9.50 22.44
CA PHE A 12 -11.28 -8.04 22.55
C PHE A 12 -9.84 -7.59 22.83
N LEU A 13 -9.19 -8.17 23.87
CA LEU A 13 -7.81 -7.85 24.22
C LEU A 13 -6.84 -8.15 23.07
N ASN A 14 -7.03 -9.28 22.41
CA ASN A 14 -6.19 -9.69 21.28
C ASN A 14 -6.37 -8.75 20.07
N THR A 15 -7.60 -8.36 19.75
CA THR A 15 -7.91 -7.39 18.69
C THR A 15 -7.31 -6.03 19.00
N LEU A 16 -7.45 -5.55 20.24
CA LEU A 16 -6.88 -4.28 20.69
C LEU A 16 -5.34 -4.29 20.59
N ALA A 17 -4.69 -5.35 21.09
CA ALA A 17 -3.25 -5.52 20.99
C ALA A 17 -2.78 -5.53 19.51
N PHE A 18 -3.51 -6.22 18.64
CA PHE A 18 -3.23 -6.24 17.21
C PHE A 18 -3.39 -4.86 16.56
N THR A 19 -4.42 -4.11 16.96
CA THR A 19 -4.63 -2.73 16.48
C THR A 19 -3.46 -1.82 16.87
N VAL A 20 -2.99 -1.87 18.12
CA VAL A 20 -1.82 -1.12 18.59
C VAL A 20 -0.55 -1.53 17.85
N CYS A 21 -0.31 -2.83 17.69
CA CYS A 21 0.81 -3.34 16.90
C CYS A 21 0.78 -2.82 15.46
N PHE A 22 -0.39 -2.81 14.83
CA PHE A 22 -0.52 -2.40 13.45
C PHE A 22 -0.32 -0.88 13.28
N ALA A 23 -0.76 -0.08 14.25
CA ALA A 23 -0.46 1.34 14.29
C ALA A 23 1.06 1.60 14.40
N CYS A 24 1.75 0.91 15.33
CA CYS A 24 3.21 1.00 15.43
C CYS A 24 3.92 0.54 14.14
N TRP A 25 3.41 -0.50 13.49
CA TRP A 25 4.01 -1.09 12.29
C TRP A 25 4.05 -0.12 11.11
N THR A 26 3.09 0.79 11.01
CA THR A 26 2.98 1.81 9.96
C THR A 26 3.50 3.19 10.38
N LEU A 27 4.15 3.30 11.55
CA LEU A 27 4.66 4.57 12.11
C LEU A 27 5.58 5.30 11.13
N ASN A 28 6.47 4.57 10.47
CA ASN A 28 7.45 5.17 9.55
C ASN A 28 6.78 5.93 8.39
N GLY A 29 5.58 5.55 7.96
CA GLY A 29 4.84 6.26 6.92
C GLY A 29 4.61 7.74 7.23
N VAL A 30 4.35 8.07 8.49
CA VAL A 30 4.16 9.46 8.94
C VAL A 30 5.47 10.06 9.41
N LEU A 31 6.21 9.36 10.25
CA LEU A 31 7.43 9.88 10.89
C LEU A 31 8.51 10.20 9.86
N VAL A 32 8.83 9.28 8.96
CA VAL A 32 9.85 9.49 7.90
C VAL A 32 9.45 10.62 6.97
N THR A 33 8.17 10.67 6.56
CA THR A 33 7.64 11.74 5.72
C THR A 33 7.82 13.10 6.40
N PHE A 34 7.47 13.21 7.68
CA PHE A 34 7.65 14.44 8.45
C PHE A 34 9.12 14.85 8.57
N LEU A 35 10.01 13.91 8.89
CA LEU A 35 11.45 14.19 9.07
C LEU A 35 12.12 14.73 7.81
N VAL A 36 11.69 14.23 6.64
CA VAL A 36 12.19 14.69 5.34
C VAL A 36 11.55 16.02 4.95
N ASP A 37 10.25 16.19 5.14
CA ASP A 37 9.52 17.43 4.85
C ASP A 37 10.07 18.62 5.66
N GLN A 38 10.40 18.41 6.93
CA GLN A 38 11.00 19.43 7.79
C GLN A 38 12.51 19.58 7.60
N GLY A 39 13.14 18.86 6.69
CA GLY A 39 14.58 18.94 6.42
C GLY A 39 15.46 18.44 7.58
N ILE A 40 14.91 17.70 8.55
CA ILE A 40 15.68 17.13 9.69
C ILE A 40 16.66 16.06 9.18
N PHE A 41 16.22 15.28 8.18
CA PHE A 41 17.06 14.33 7.46
C PHE A 41 16.88 14.50 5.94
N ASN A 42 18.01 14.46 5.22
CA ASN A 42 18.03 14.58 3.76
C ASN A 42 18.07 13.18 3.11
N TRP A 43 17.04 12.38 3.35
CA TRP A 43 16.92 11.06 2.74
C TRP A 43 16.35 11.14 1.32
N SER A 44 16.98 10.41 0.40
CA SER A 44 16.45 10.25 -0.95
C SER A 44 15.14 9.47 -0.96
N VAL A 45 14.35 9.62 -2.05
CA VAL A 45 13.07 8.90 -2.20
C VAL A 45 13.25 7.38 -2.11
N VAL A 46 14.39 6.87 -2.60
CA VAL A 46 14.76 5.44 -2.48
C VAL A 46 14.97 5.06 -1.02
N GLN A 47 15.71 5.88 -0.26
CA GLN A 47 15.93 5.66 1.17
C GLN A 47 14.62 5.71 1.97
N ILE A 48 13.72 6.63 1.62
CA ILE A 48 12.36 6.67 2.18
C ILE A 48 11.66 5.32 1.91
N GLY A 49 11.64 4.84 0.68
CA GLY A 49 11.06 3.54 0.34
C GLY A 49 11.59 2.38 1.18
N TRP A 50 12.91 2.34 1.42
CA TRP A 50 13.52 1.36 2.32
C TRP A 50 13.06 1.51 3.77
N LEU A 51 13.06 2.72 4.33
CA LEU A 51 12.64 2.96 5.72
C LEU A 51 11.16 2.63 5.95
N LEU A 52 10.31 2.81 4.96
CA LEU A 52 8.90 2.38 5.01
C LEU A 52 8.77 0.85 4.95
N GLY A 53 9.59 0.19 4.16
CA GLY A 53 9.54 -1.26 3.95
C GLY A 53 10.16 -2.08 5.09
N ILE A 54 11.31 -1.65 5.64
CA ILE A 54 12.10 -2.42 6.60
C ILE A 54 11.30 -2.97 7.80
N PRO A 55 10.43 -2.21 8.47
CA PRO A 55 9.60 -2.77 9.56
C PRO A 55 8.70 -3.91 9.08
N ILE A 56 8.24 -3.81 7.82
CA ILE A 56 7.35 -4.81 7.25
C ILE A 56 8.10 -6.11 6.95
N LEU A 57 9.36 -6.03 6.57
CA LEU A 57 10.21 -7.20 6.33
C LEU A 57 10.27 -8.10 7.57
N THR A 58 10.67 -7.54 8.71
CA THR A 58 10.82 -8.30 9.95
C THR A 58 9.50 -8.88 10.41
N GLY A 59 8.44 -8.05 10.41
CA GLY A 59 7.10 -8.48 10.77
C GLY A 59 6.54 -9.59 9.87
N SER A 60 7.02 -9.70 8.63
CA SER A 60 6.59 -10.73 7.69
C SER A 60 7.38 -12.02 7.86
N LEU A 61 8.70 -11.95 7.85
CA LEU A 61 9.57 -13.12 7.93
C LEU A 61 9.44 -13.86 9.27
N MET A 62 9.34 -13.10 10.35
CA MET A 62 9.27 -13.66 11.70
C MET A 62 7.90 -14.24 12.05
N ARG A 63 6.88 -14.18 11.18
CA ARG A 63 5.56 -14.81 11.42
C ARG A 63 5.65 -16.31 11.65
N LEU A 64 6.48 -17.00 10.87
CA LEU A 64 6.63 -18.46 11.03
C LEU A 64 7.31 -18.83 12.35
N PRO A 65 8.51 -18.31 12.71
CA PRO A 65 9.10 -18.54 14.01
C PRO A 65 8.19 -18.19 15.19
N MET A 66 7.51 -17.04 15.12
CA MET A 66 6.62 -16.61 16.19
C MET A 66 5.37 -17.49 16.32
N GLY A 67 4.87 -18.05 15.22
CA GLY A 67 3.83 -19.08 15.25
C GLY A 67 4.26 -20.31 16.03
N VAL A 68 5.47 -20.83 15.76
CA VAL A 68 6.06 -21.97 16.49
C VAL A 68 6.24 -21.65 17.99
N LEU A 69 6.77 -20.47 18.29
CA LEU A 69 6.91 -20.04 19.68
C LEU A 69 5.56 -19.94 20.40
N THR A 70 4.51 -19.49 19.69
CA THR A 70 3.16 -19.40 20.22
C THR A 70 2.60 -20.77 20.58
N ASP A 71 2.82 -21.76 19.72
CA ASP A 71 2.39 -23.14 19.99
C ASP A 71 3.17 -23.75 21.18
N LYS A 72 4.45 -23.43 21.33
CA LYS A 72 5.31 -23.98 22.39
C LYS A 72 5.11 -23.31 23.74
N TYR A 73 5.06 -21.97 23.78
CA TYR A 73 5.07 -21.18 25.01
C TYR A 73 3.70 -20.59 25.36
N GLY A 74 2.72 -20.74 24.48
CA GLY A 74 1.36 -20.17 24.62
C GLY A 74 1.25 -18.72 24.18
N GLY A 75 0.10 -18.39 23.59
CA GLY A 75 -0.13 -17.08 22.97
C GLY A 75 -0.01 -15.91 23.94
N ARG A 76 -0.45 -16.05 25.21
CA ARG A 76 -0.30 -15.01 26.22
C ARG A 76 1.16 -14.58 26.41
N ASN A 77 2.05 -15.52 26.66
CA ASN A 77 3.45 -15.23 26.98
C ASN A 77 4.18 -14.65 25.77
N VAL A 78 3.98 -15.26 24.60
CA VAL A 78 4.63 -14.82 23.35
C VAL A 78 4.15 -13.43 22.93
N TYR A 79 2.84 -13.17 23.04
CA TYR A 79 2.31 -11.87 22.66
C TYR A 79 2.77 -10.76 23.61
N SER A 80 2.72 -11.01 24.93
CA SER A 80 3.21 -10.05 25.91
C SER A 80 4.70 -9.75 25.74
N ALA A 81 5.52 -10.78 25.54
CA ALA A 81 6.94 -10.61 25.26
C ALA A 81 7.17 -9.81 23.99
N LEU A 82 6.40 -10.08 22.91
CA LEU A 82 6.47 -9.32 21.65
C LEU A 82 6.22 -7.83 21.88
N LEU A 83 5.13 -7.49 22.58
CA LEU A 83 4.74 -6.09 22.84
C LEU A 83 5.81 -5.34 23.64
N ILE A 84 6.33 -5.98 24.71
CA ILE A 84 7.34 -5.38 25.58
C ILE A 84 8.69 -5.24 24.85
N LEU A 85 9.17 -6.31 24.20
CA LEU A 85 10.47 -6.27 23.55
C LEU A 85 10.50 -5.32 22.33
N ALA A 86 9.40 -5.25 21.58
CA ALA A 86 9.32 -4.34 20.45
C ALA A 86 9.16 -2.86 20.85
N SER A 87 8.77 -2.55 22.09
CA SER A 87 8.74 -1.18 22.60
C SER A 87 10.16 -0.60 22.79
N ILE A 88 11.15 -1.45 23.07
CA ILE A 88 12.55 -1.02 23.35
C ILE A 88 13.15 -0.25 22.15
N PRO A 89 13.18 -0.81 20.93
CA PRO A 89 13.74 -0.07 19.79
C PRO A 89 12.93 1.19 19.43
N LEU A 90 11.64 1.26 19.75
CA LEU A 90 10.84 2.49 19.60
C LEU A 90 11.27 3.56 20.61
N PHE A 91 11.60 3.21 21.87
CA PHE A 91 12.19 4.14 22.83
C PHE A 91 13.57 4.63 22.41
N LEU A 92 14.33 3.80 21.69
CA LEU A 92 15.66 4.15 21.21
C LEU A 92 15.63 4.93 19.88
N LEU A 93 14.52 4.93 19.13
CA LEU A 93 14.42 5.56 17.83
C LEU A 93 14.74 7.07 17.84
N PRO A 94 14.40 7.86 18.88
CA PRO A 94 14.81 9.27 19.00
C PRO A 94 16.33 9.51 19.02
N LEU A 95 17.13 8.49 19.30
CA LEU A 95 18.59 8.56 19.32
C LEU A 95 19.23 8.32 17.94
N ALA A 96 18.41 7.94 16.94
CA ALA A 96 18.91 7.66 15.61
C ALA A 96 19.40 8.95 14.93
N THR A 97 20.68 9.00 14.60
CA THR A 97 21.34 10.11 13.90
C THR A 97 21.71 9.80 12.46
N SER A 98 21.63 8.53 12.07
CA SER A 98 22.00 8.06 10.74
C SER A 98 20.90 7.19 10.12
N PHE A 99 20.91 7.08 8.78
CA PHE A 99 20.01 6.18 8.04
C PHE A 99 20.08 4.74 8.55
N TRP A 100 21.29 4.21 8.75
CA TRP A 100 21.46 2.81 9.16
C TRP A 100 20.98 2.53 10.58
N MET A 101 21.17 3.48 11.50
CA MET A 101 20.66 3.36 12.87
C MET A 101 19.13 3.40 12.87
N PHE A 102 18.54 4.32 12.11
CA PHE A 102 17.08 4.41 11.96
C PHE A 102 16.52 3.14 11.34
N ALA A 103 17.17 2.62 10.29
CA ALA A 103 16.80 1.38 9.62
C ALA A 103 16.89 0.16 10.54
N LEU A 104 17.98 0.05 11.35
CA LEU A 104 18.15 -1.05 12.31
C LEU A 104 17.05 -1.04 13.39
N LEU A 105 16.78 0.13 13.97
CA LEU A 105 15.73 0.26 14.97
C LEU A 105 14.34 -0.01 14.36
N SER A 106 14.12 0.42 13.12
CA SER A 106 12.91 0.11 12.37
C SER A 106 12.75 -1.38 12.09
N PHE A 107 13.84 -2.07 11.76
CA PHE A 107 13.86 -3.52 11.60
C PHE A 107 13.49 -4.24 12.92
N LEU A 108 14.02 -3.78 14.04
CA LEU A 108 13.75 -4.40 15.34
C LEU A 108 12.31 -4.18 15.80
N PHE A 109 11.79 -2.95 15.78
CA PHE A 109 10.40 -2.74 16.18
C PHE A 109 9.41 -3.33 15.18
N GLY A 110 9.80 -3.54 13.94
CA GLY A 110 9.00 -4.19 12.90
C GLY A 110 8.48 -5.58 13.29
N MET A 111 9.08 -6.23 14.29
CA MET A 111 8.58 -7.49 14.85
C MET A 111 7.12 -7.41 15.32
N VAL A 112 6.58 -6.23 15.63
CA VAL A 112 5.14 -6.06 15.95
C VAL A 112 4.22 -6.60 14.86
N GLY A 113 4.65 -6.66 13.60
CA GLY A 113 3.90 -7.25 12.49
C GLY A 113 3.67 -8.76 12.60
N THR A 114 4.41 -9.47 13.48
CA THR A 114 4.19 -10.88 13.80
C THR A 114 2.96 -11.10 14.69
N SER A 115 2.44 -10.03 15.31
CA SER A 115 1.23 -10.04 16.14
C SER A 115 0.03 -10.69 15.45
N PHE A 116 -0.03 -10.61 14.11
CA PHE A 116 -1.05 -11.32 13.33
C PHE A 116 -0.97 -12.84 13.52
N ALA A 117 0.21 -13.44 13.39
CA ALA A 117 0.39 -14.88 13.52
C ALA A 117 0.11 -15.36 14.95
N VAL A 118 0.65 -14.64 15.95
CA VAL A 118 0.42 -14.92 17.37
C VAL A 118 -1.07 -14.79 17.72
N GLY A 119 -1.70 -13.72 17.25
CA GLY A 119 -3.10 -13.43 17.55
C GLY A 119 -4.08 -14.38 16.87
N VAL A 120 -3.81 -14.82 15.63
CA VAL A 120 -4.61 -15.87 14.98
C VAL A 120 -4.54 -17.17 15.76
N ALA A 121 -3.33 -17.61 16.14
CA ALA A 121 -3.15 -18.82 16.94
C ALA A 121 -3.86 -18.72 18.29
N TYR A 122 -3.67 -17.61 19.01
CA TYR A 122 -4.29 -17.37 20.30
C TYR A 122 -5.83 -17.32 20.24
N THR A 123 -6.40 -16.58 19.26
CA THR A 123 -7.86 -16.50 19.08
C THR A 123 -8.47 -17.87 18.79
N SER A 124 -7.83 -18.66 17.93
CA SER A 124 -8.32 -19.98 17.52
C SER A 124 -8.48 -20.95 18.69
N LEU A 125 -7.69 -20.79 19.75
CA LEU A 125 -7.80 -21.64 20.95
C LEU A 125 -9.04 -21.35 21.79
N TRP A 126 -9.62 -20.14 21.72
CA TRP A 126 -10.73 -19.71 22.55
C TRP A 126 -12.11 -20.02 21.96
N TYR A 127 -12.16 -20.37 20.66
CA TYR A 127 -13.42 -20.61 19.96
C TYR A 127 -13.48 -22.01 19.34
N PRO A 128 -14.63 -22.69 19.38
CA PRO A 128 -14.86 -23.92 18.65
C PRO A 128 -14.81 -23.67 17.14
N LYS A 129 -14.58 -24.72 16.34
CA LYS A 129 -14.35 -24.61 14.88
C LYS A 129 -15.45 -23.85 14.14
N GLU A 130 -16.70 -23.99 14.57
CA GLU A 130 -17.89 -23.37 13.99
C GLU A 130 -17.89 -21.83 14.15
N TRP A 131 -17.23 -21.31 15.19
CA TRP A 131 -17.18 -19.88 15.53
C TRP A 131 -15.83 -19.24 15.23
N GLN A 132 -14.81 -20.03 14.92
CA GLN A 132 -13.45 -19.51 14.65
C GLN A 132 -13.41 -18.52 13.50
N GLY A 133 -14.18 -18.75 12.42
CA GLY A 133 -14.23 -17.84 11.28
C GLY A 133 -14.70 -16.43 11.68
N ARG A 134 -15.76 -16.34 12.49
CA ARG A 134 -16.27 -15.05 12.99
C ARG A 134 -15.29 -14.38 13.95
N ALA A 135 -14.70 -15.14 14.86
CA ALA A 135 -13.73 -14.62 15.81
C ALA A 135 -12.46 -14.10 15.11
N LEU A 136 -11.93 -14.84 14.13
CA LEU A 136 -10.78 -14.41 13.33
C LEU A 136 -11.13 -13.22 12.42
N GLY A 137 -12.37 -13.11 11.95
CA GLY A 137 -12.85 -11.94 11.24
C GLY A 137 -12.81 -10.68 12.11
N ILE A 138 -13.32 -10.76 13.35
CA ILE A 138 -13.27 -9.66 14.33
C ILE A 138 -11.82 -9.32 14.68
N PHE A 139 -10.99 -10.33 14.96
CA PHE A 139 -9.56 -10.11 15.19
C PHE A 139 -8.89 -9.41 13.99
N GLY A 140 -9.21 -9.83 12.77
CA GLY A 140 -8.69 -9.24 11.53
C GLY A 140 -9.02 -7.75 11.35
N MET A 141 -10.11 -7.24 11.96
CA MET A 141 -10.43 -5.81 11.96
C MET A 141 -9.34 -4.97 12.64
N GLY A 142 -8.48 -5.55 13.48
CA GLY A 142 -7.34 -4.88 14.08
C GLY A 142 -6.34 -4.31 13.04
N THR A 143 -6.39 -4.76 11.77
CA THR A 143 -5.63 -4.11 10.69
C THR A 143 -6.04 -2.66 10.47
N ALA A 144 -7.21 -2.22 10.93
CA ALA A 144 -7.61 -0.81 10.98
C ALA A 144 -6.66 0.05 11.84
N GLY A 145 -5.78 -0.57 12.65
CA GLY A 145 -4.66 0.10 13.32
C GLY A 145 -3.78 0.92 12.38
N ALA A 146 -3.64 0.50 11.12
CA ALA A 146 -2.96 1.28 10.09
C ALA A 146 -3.54 2.69 9.86
N SER A 147 -4.78 2.93 10.29
CA SER A 147 -5.47 4.22 10.12
C SER A 147 -5.22 5.17 11.28
N PHE A 148 -4.92 4.65 12.48
CA PHE A 148 -4.70 5.50 13.65
C PHE A 148 -3.44 6.32 13.53
N THR A 149 -2.39 5.79 12.93
CA THR A 149 -1.12 6.51 12.73
C THR A 149 -1.30 7.71 11.79
N PRO A 150 -1.79 7.59 10.54
CA PRO A 150 -1.97 8.75 9.68
C PRO A 150 -3.06 9.71 10.19
N LEU A 151 -4.00 9.25 11.03
CA LEU A 151 -5.01 10.11 11.63
C LEU A 151 -4.46 10.98 12.77
N LEU A 152 -3.70 10.38 13.68
CA LEU A 152 -3.31 11.04 14.94
C LEU A 152 -1.88 11.60 14.91
N ALA A 153 -0.92 10.88 14.33
CA ALA A 153 0.48 11.26 14.39
C ALA A 153 0.80 12.61 13.70
N PRO A 154 0.17 13.01 12.57
CA PRO A 154 0.39 14.33 11.97
C PRO A 154 0.06 15.49 12.91
N SER A 155 -1.09 15.41 13.57
CA SER A 155 -1.52 16.45 14.54
C SER A 155 -0.61 16.47 15.75
N MET A 156 -0.21 15.30 16.27
CA MET A 156 0.74 15.18 17.37
C MET A 156 2.11 15.77 16.99
N LEU A 157 2.67 15.43 15.84
CA LEU A 157 3.94 15.98 15.36
C LEU A 157 3.87 17.50 15.20
N THR A 158 2.80 18.01 14.60
CA THR A 158 2.61 19.45 14.43
C THR A 158 2.56 20.18 15.79
N TYR A 159 1.87 19.61 16.77
CA TYR A 159 1.79 20.19 18.13
C TYR A 159 3.14 20.14 18.85
N LEU A 160 3.80 18.98 18.84
CA LEU A 160 5.08 18.76 19.52
C LEU A 160 6.20 19.61 18.91
N SER A 161 6.23 19.75 17.58
CA SER A 161 7.24 20.57 16.90
C SER A 161 6.99 22.07 17.02
N LYS A 162 5.77 22.51 17.33
CA LYS A 162 5.54 23.91 17.75
C LYS A 162 6.16 24.23 19.10
N ALA A 163 6.17 23.27 20.04
CA ALA A 163 6.77 23.41 21.36
C ALA A 163 8.31 23.31 21.32
N ASP A 164 8.83 22.37 20.52
CA ASP A 164 10.28 22.17 20.30
C ASP A 164 10.52 21.86 18.81
N PRO A 165 10.91 22.87 18.01
CA PRO A 165 11.12 22.66 16.56
C PRO A 165 12.21 21.66 16.20
N VAL A 166 13.20 21.47 17.07
CA VAL A 166 14.36 20.60 16.80
C VAL A 166 14.11 19.17 17.27
N ASN A 167 13.56 19.00 18.48
CA ASN A 167 13.46 17.69 19.12
C ASN A 167 12.02 17.21 19.29
N GLY A 168 11.01 18.00 18.97
CA GLY A 168 9.59 17.68 19.18
C GLY A 168 9.16 16.36 18.53
N TRP A 169 9.73 16.02 17.36
CA TRP A 169 9.46 14.75 16.69
C TRP A 169 9.87 13.51 17.51
N LYS A 170 10.86 13.64 18.38
CA LYS A 170 11.41 12.55 19.20
C LYS A 170 10.38 12.00 20.20
N TYR A 171 9.42 12.81 20.59
CA TYR A 171 8.37 12.37 21.52
C TYR A 171 7.37 11.41 20.87
N LEU A 172 7.17 11.48 19.55
CA LEU A 172 6.21 10.59 18.88
C LEU A 172 6.57 9.10 19.02
N PRO A 173 7.79 8.63 18.67
CA PRO A 173 8.19 7.24 18.90
C PRO A 173 8.10 6.84 20.39
N VAL A 174 8.41 7.73 21.31
CA VAL A 174 8.32 7.48 22.77
C VAL A 174 6.87 7.25 23.18
N ILE A 175 5.92 8.02 22.67
CA ILE A 175 4.49 7.83 22.91
C ILE A 175 4.02 6.48 22.39
N TYR A 176 4.41 6.12 21.16
CA TYR A 176 4.07 4.82 20.58
C TYR A 176 4.71 3.66 21.36
N ALA A 177 5.95 3.80 21.78
CA ALA A 177 6.63 2.84 22.66
C ALA A 177 5.89 2.66 23.99
N SER A 178 5.46 3.77 24.60
CA SER A 178 4.74 3.77 25.88
C SER A 178 3.37 3.09 25.75
N VAL A 179 2.63 3.36 24.67
CA VAL A 179 1.36 2.70 24.36
C VAL A 179 1.56 1.19 24.16
N LEU A 180 2.61 0.81 23.42
CA LEU A 180 2.92 -0.60 23.15
C LEU A 180 3.33 -1.33 24.43
N LEU A 181 4.17 -0.73 25.27
CA LEU A 181 4.58 -1.26 26.57
C LEU A 181 3.37 -1.40 27.51
N THR A 182 2.53 -0.36 27.61
CA THR A 182 1.31 -0.38 28.42
C THR A 182 0.38 -1.50 27.95
N MET A 183 0.20 -1.65 26.63
CA MET A 183 -0.61 -2.75 26.07
C MET A 183 -0.01 -4.12 26.43
N GLY A 184 1.31 -4.27 26.44
CA GLY A 184 2.00 -5.48 26.87
C GLY A 184 1.70 -5.82 28.34
N ILE A 185 1.77 -4.84 29.22
CA ILE A 185 1.44 -4.99 30.67
C ILE A 185 -0.04 -5.34 30.83
N VAL A 186 -0.96 -4.63 30.18
CA VAL A 186 -2.40 -4.91 30.16
C VAL A 186 -2.65 -6.34 29.68
N PHE A 187 -1.96 -6.78 28.63
CA PHE A 187 -2.12 -8.13 28.12
C PHE A 187 -1.66 -9.19 29.11
N ILE A 188 -0.55 -8.97 29.84
CA ILE A 188 -0.10 -9.87 30.91
C ILE A 188 -1.14 -9.97 32.03
N ILE A 189 -1.67 -8.86 32.49
CA ILE A 189 -2.59 -8.83 33.66
C ILE A 189 -3.93 -9.44 33.29
N PHE A 190 -4.49 -9.10 32.14
CA PHE A 190 -5.88 -9.39 31.81
C PHE A 190 -6.08 -10.59 30.89
N SER A 191 -5.05 -11.14 30.24
CA SER A 191 -5.18 -12.31 29.39
C SER A 191 -4.97 -13.61 30.18
N LYS A 192 -5.48 -14.71 29.62
CA LYS A 192 -5.37 -16.04 30.22
C LYS A 192 -4.60 -16.98 29.32
N THR A 193 -3.83 -17.89 29.90
CA THR A 193 -3.11 -18.93 29.14
C THR A 193 -4.06 -20.11 28.90
N LYS A 194 -4.12 -20.59 27.66
CA LYS A 194 -4.74 -21.86 27.32
C LYS A 194 -3.65 -22.75 26.75
N LYS A 195 -3.39 -23.90 27.40
CA LYS A 195 -2.38 -24.86 26.94
C LYS A 195 -2.82 -25.51 25.62
N VAL A 196 -1.89 -25.68 24.71
CA VAL A 196 -2.08 -26.43 23.47
C VAL A 196 -1.45 -27.79 23.69
N GLU A 197 -2.21 -28.85 23.50
CA GLU A 197 -1.70 -30.24 23.46
C GLU A 197 -1.10 -30.59 22.08
N ALA A 198 -0.69 -29.61 21.31
CA ALA A 198 -0.17 -29.83 19.96
C ALA A 198 1.29 -30.28 20.00
N LYS A 199 1.60 -31.38 19.32
CA LYS A 199 2.99 -31.72 18.97
C LYS A 199 3.59 -30.56 18.20
N SER A 200 4.64 -29.93 18.73
CA SER A 200 5.36 -28.85 18.02
C SER A 200 5.94 -29.40 16.73
N LYS A 201 5.44 -28.90 15.62
CA LYS A 201 6.00 -29.23 14.30
C LYS A 201 7.34 -28.54 14.14
N THR A 202 8.31 -29.21 13.55
CA THR A 202 9.61 -28.60 13.22
C THR A 202 9.42 -27.55 12.12
N VAL A 203 10.32 -26.56 12.07
CA VAL A 203 10.31 -25.52 11.02
C VAL A 203 10.32 -26.16 9.62
N THR A 204 11.06 -27.25 9.45
CA THR A 204 11.13 -28.01 8.19
C THR A 204 9.77 -28.59 7.79
N GLU A 205 9.04 -29.16 8.73
CA GLU A 205 7.67 -29.68 8.48
C GLU A 205 6.69 -28.56 8.16
N LEU A 206 6.86 -27.39 8.81
CA LEU A 206 6.05 -26.21 8.52
C LEU A 206 6.32 -25.65 7.13
N MET A 207 7.55 -25.76 6.60
CA MET A 207 7.90 -25.27 5.26
C MET A 207 7.52 -26.23 4.12
N GLN A 208 7.15 -27.48 4.41
CA GLN A 208 6.78 -28.45 3.37
C GLN A 208 5.69 -27.96 2.40
N PRO A 209 4.61 -27.26 2.83
CA PRO A 209 3.59 -26.76 1.92
C PRO A 209 4.09 -25.76 0.89
N LEU A 210 5.23 -25.08 1.10
CA LEU A 210 5.83 -24.19 0.08
C LEU A 210 6.21 -24.90 -1.22
N LYS A 211 6.31 -26.23 -1.22
CA LYS A 211 6.49 -27.04 -2.44
C LYS A 211 5.24 -27.05 -3.32
N GLN A 212 4.09 -26.63 -2.80
CA GLN A 212 2.83 -26.67 -3.54
C GLN A 212 2.58 -25.33 -4.26
N ALA A 213 2.43 -25.35 -5.58
CA ALA A 213 2.16 -24.16 -6.40
C ALA A 213 0.90 -23.38 -5.98
N ARG A 214 -0.09 -24.05 -5.36
CA ARG A 214 -1.31 -23.40 -4.85
C ARG A 214 -1.00 -22.43 -3.71
N VAL A 215 -0.04 -22.73 -2.85
CA VAL A 215 0.37 -21.86 -1.73
C VAL A 215 0.98 -20.57 -2.27
N TRP A 216 1.88 -20.68 -3.25
CA TRP A 216 2.46 -19.51 -3.91
C TRP A 216 1.42 -18.65 -4.61
N ARG A 217 0.44 -19.27 -5.26
CA ARG A 217 -0.64 -18.56 -5.93
C ARG A 217 -1.47 -17.74 -4.94
N PHE A 218 -1.91 -18.34 -3.84
CA PHE A 218 -2.63 -17.58 -2.79
C PHE A 218 -1.73 -16.54 -2.13
N GLY A 219 -0.45 -16.87 -1.93
CA GLY A 219 0.55 -15.93 -1.45
C GLY A 219 0.69 -14.71 -2.35
N ILE A 220 0.78 -14.87 -3.68
CA ILE A 220 0.91 -13.76 -4.63
C ILE A 220 -0.38 -12.94 -4.74
N TYR A 221 -1.55 -13.58 -4.68
CA TYR A 221 -2.80 -12.81 -4.59
C TYR A 221 -2.84 -11.98 -3.30
N TYR A 222 -2.38 -12.54 -2.19
CA TYR A 222 -2.31 -11.81 -0.93
C TYR A 222 -1.19 -10.76 -0.90
N PHE A 223 -0.10 -11.01 -1.62
CA PHE A 223 0.95 -10.01 -1.89
C PHE A 223 0.38 -8.78 -2.62
N LEU A 224 -0.44 -9.00 -3.67
CA LEU A 224 -1.13 -7.91 -4.34
C LEU A 224 -2.09 -7.18 -3.38
N LEU A 225 -2.99 -7.89 -2.73
CA LEU A 225 -4.12 -7.28 -2.01
C LEU A 225 -3.69 -6.69 -0.66
N PHE A 226 -3.09 -7.51 0.20
CA PHE A 226 -2.64 -7.08 1.52
C PHE A 226 -1.33 -6.30 1.45
N GLY A 227 -0.39 -6.74 0.61
CA GLY A 227 0.88 -6.05 0.43
C GLY A 227 0.69 -4.64 -0.10
N SER A 228 -0.15 -4.45 -1.11
CA SER A 228 -0.48 -3.11 -1.63
C SER A 228 -1.21 -2.26 -0.61
N PHE A 229 -2.14 -2.84 0.16
CA PHE A 229 -2.81 -2.14 1.26
C PHE A 229 -1.78 -1.58 2.27
N VAL A 230 -0.83 -2.40 2.71
CA VAL A 230 0.20 -1.98 3.67
C VAL A 230 1.14 -0.95 3.06
N SER A 231 1.56 -1.15 1.81
CA SER A 231 2.43 -0.22 1.09
C SER A 231 1.80 1.17 0.95
N PHE A 232 0.56 1.22 0.47
CA PHE A 232 -0.13 2.50 0.26
C PHE A 232 -0.61 3.15 1.56
N SER A 233 -0.85 2.39 2.63
CA SER A 233 -1.09 2.97 3.96
C SER A 233 0.08 3.83 4.46
N GLN A 234 1.27 3.67 3.89
CA GLN A 234 2.45 4.46 4.22
C GLN A 234 2.85 5.42 3.08
N TRP A 235 2.60 5.04 1.82
CA TRP A 235 3.02 5.81 0.64
C TRP A 235 2.07 6.94 0.26
N LEU A 236 0.78 6.84 0.60
CA LEU A 236 -0.23 7.84 0.23
C LEU A 236 -0.01 9.20 0.90
N LEU A 237 0.46 9.24 2.14
CA LEU A 237 0.74 10.49 2.83
C LEU A 237 1.76 11.36 2.06
N PRO A 238 2.99 10.88 1.78
CA PRO A 238 3.93 11.66 0.97
C PRO A 238 3.41 11.91 -0.46
N ASN A 239 2.62 11.00 -1.03
CA ASN A 239 1.99 11.22 -2.34
C ASN A 239 1.04 12.43 -2.31
N PHE A 240 0.12 12.51 -1.35
CA PHE A 240 -0.80 13.66 -1.23
C PHE A 240 -0.06 14.98 -0.98
N MET A 241 0.98 14.97 -0.15
CA MET A 241 1.79 16.16 0.12
C MET A 241 2.52 16.66 -1.13
N ASN A 242 3.16 15.77 -1.89
CA ASN A 242 4.01 16.16 -3.01
C ASN A 242 3.22 16.40 -4.32
N VAL A 243 2.13 15.67 -4.56
CA VAL A 243 1.33 15.80 -5.79
C VAL A 243 0.30 16.91 -5.68
N TYR A 244 -0.39 16.97 -4.53
CA TYR A 244 -1.52 17.88 -4.32
C TYR A 244 -1.22 19.00 -3.34
N ASN A 245 0.03 19.16 -2.88
CA ASN A 245 0.47 20.17 -1.94
C ASN A 245 -0.40 20.23 -0.66
N THR A 246 -0.86 19.07 -0.19
CA THR A 246 -1.63 19.00 1.05
C THR A 246 -0.74 19.19 2.27
N THR A 247 -1.32 19.69 3.36
CA THR A 247 -0.62 19.68 4.65
C THR A 247 -0.46 18.25 5.16
N LEU A 248 0.51 18.03 6.06
CA LEU A 248 0.74 16.74 6.71
C LEU A 248 -0.55 16.18 7.35
N ILE A 249 -1.34 17.05 8.00
CA ILE A 249 -2.61 16.68 8.66
C ILE A 249 -3.65 16.24 7.63
N LEU A 250 -3.82 17.00 6.54
CA LEU A 250 -4.82 16.68 5.52
C LEU A 250 -4.43 15.43 4.73
N GLY A 251 -3.15 15.27 4.37
CA GLY A 251 -2.63 14.07 3.73
C GLY A 251 -2.79 12.83 4.61
N GLY A 252 -2.58 13.00 5.93
CA GLY A 252 -2.83 11.94 6.93
C GLY A 252 -4.31 11.55 7.00
N LEU A 253 -5.22 12.53 6.98
CA LEU A 253 -6.66 12.29 6.96
C LEU A 253 -7.07 11.53 5.68
N PHE A 254 -6.57 11.90 4.51
CA PHE A 254 -6.86 11.21 3.25
C PHE A 254 -6.31 9.79 3.24
N THR A 255 -5.11 9.59 3.79
CA THR A 255 -4.55 8.24 3.98
C THR A 255 -5.40 7.40 4.93
N THR A 256 -6.01 8.02 5.94
CA THR A 256 -6.95 7.36 6.85
C THR A 256 -8.23 6.93 6.12
N PHE A 257 -8.76 7.75 5.22
CA PHE A 257 -9.93 7.38 4.39
C PHE A 257 -9.66 6.20 3.45
N PHE A 258 -8.42 5.95 3.08
CA PHE A 258 -8.02 4.73 2.40
C PHE A 258 -7.93 3.54 3.36
N SER A 259 -7.19 3.69 4.45
CA SER A 259 -6.77 2.55 5.28
C SER A 259 -7.87 2.05 6.23
N LEU A 260 -8.73 2.95 6.74
CA LEU A 260 -9.81 2.57 7.67
C LEU A 260 -10.88 1.71 7.01
N PRO A 261 -11.49 2.12 5.88
CA PRO A 261 -12.44 1.27 5.18
C PRO A 261 -11.83 -0.06 4.76
N ALA A 262 -10.60 -0.05 4.23
CA ALA A 262 -9.90 -1.26 3.80
C ALA A 262 -9.69 -2.26 4.95
N GLY A 263 -9.39 -1.78 6.16
CA GLY A 263 -9.25 -2.62 7.35
C GLY A 263 -10.57 -3.21 7.83
N VAL A 264 -11.62 -2.39 7.91
CA VAL A 264 -12.92 -2.80 8.47
C VAL A 264 -13.73 -3.67 7.51
N ILE A 265 -13.72 -3.35 6.21
CA ILE A 265 -14.53 -4.02 5.18
C ILE A 265 -14.15 -5.50 4.98
N ARG A 266 -13.01 -5.93 5.54
CA ARG A 266 -12.58 -7.35 5.49
C ARG A 266 -13.64 -8.30 6.06
N ALA A 267 -14.34 -7.90 7.12
CA ALA A 267 -15.44 -8.70 7.69
C ALA A 267 -16.55 -8.90 6.64
N PHE A 268 -16.91 -7.83 5.91
CA PHE A 268 -17.89 -7.89 4.82
C PHE A 268 -17.39 -8.74 3.64
N GLY A 269 -16.09 -8.69 3.34
CA GLY A 269 -15.45 -9.53 2.32
C GLY A 269 -15.58 -11.03 2.63
N GLY A 270 -15.48 -11.40 3.90
CA GLY A 270 -15.77 -12.76 4.38
C GLY A 270 -17.22 -13.17 4.10
N TYR A 271 -18.18 -12.33 4.46
CA TYR A 271 -19.61 -12.56 4.19
C TYR A 271 -19.91 -12.69 2.68
N LEU A 272 -19.34 -11.82 1.84
CA LEU A 272 -19.50 -11.93 0.39
C LEU A 272 -18.92 -13.24 -0.14
N SER A 273 -17.78 -13.67 0.40
CA SER A 273 -17.15 -14.93 -0.02
C SER A 273 -17.96 -16.16 0.41
N ASP A 274 -18.66 -16.10 1.55
CA ASP A 274 -19.59 -17.15 1.99
C ASP A 274 -20.84 -17.20 1.07
N LYS A 275 -21.38 -16.03 0.70
CA LYS A 275 -22.62 -15.93 -0.09
C LYS A 275 -22.44 -16.25 -1.58
N PHE A 276 -21.37 -15.74 -2.19
CA PHE A 276 -21.17 -15.81 -3.65
C PHE A 276 -20.05 -16.78 -4.06
N GLY A 277 -19.32 -17.32 -3.07
CA GLY A 277 -18.14 -18.13 -3.28
C GLY A 277 -16.86 -17.29 -3.44
N ALA A 278 -15.81 -17.68 -2.73
CA ALA A 278 -14.54 -16.96 -2.69
C ALA A 278 -13.92 -16.73 -4.09
N ARG A 279 -14.13 -17.67 -5.03
CA ARG A 279 -13.62 -17.57 -6.41
C ARG A 279 -14.26 -16.40 -7.17
N LYS A 280 -15.59 -16.25 -7.13
CA LYS A 280 -16.29 -15.14 -7.80
C LYS A 280 -15.87 -13.79 -7.22
N VAL A 281 -15.78 -13.71 -5.89
CA VAL A 281 -15.35 -12.49 -5.19
C VAL A 281 -13.93 -12.12 -5.62
N MET A 282 -13.01 -13.08 -5.73
CA MET A 282 -11.66 -12.82 -6.22
C MET A 282 -11.62 -12.31 -7.65
N TYR A 283 -12.47 -12.81 -8.56
CA TYR A 283 -12.58 -12.26 -9.92
C TYR A 283 -13.03 -10.80 -9.90
N TRP A 284 -14.08 -10.47 -9.13
CA TRP A 284 -14.55 -9.09 -9.00
C TRP A 284 -13.44 -8.18 -8.47
N VAL A 285 -12.76 -8.61 -7.40
CA VAL A 285 -11.67 -7.84 -6.77
C VAL A 285 -10.51 -7.62 -7.73
N LEU A 286 -10.03 -8.66 -8.41
CA LEU A 286 -8.90 -8.53 -9.36
C LEU A 286 -9.28 -7.67 -10.57
N THR A 287 -10.49 -7.81 -11.11
CA THR A 287 -10.98 -6.98 -12.21
C THR A 287 -11.11 -5.52 -11.81
N LEU A 288 -11.71 -5.25 -10.63
CA LEU A 288 -11.81 -3.89 -10.10
C LEU A 288 -10.43 -3.31 -9.78
N SER A 289 -9.48 -4.12 -9.26
CA SER A 289 -8.11 -3.67 -9.03
C SER A 289 -7.42 -3.24 -10.33
N VAL A 290 -7.63 -3.98 -11.44
CA VAL A 290 -7.11 -3.59 -12.76
C VAL A 290 -7.73 -2.27 -13.22
N ILE A 291 -9.06 -2.13 -13.16
CA ILE A 291 -9.75 -0.92 -13.60
C ILE A 291 -9.35 0.29 -12.77
N LEU A 292 -9.40 0.17 -11.44
CA LEU A 292 -9.12 1.29 -10.53
C LEU A 292 -7.65 1.70 -10.57
N SER A 293 -6.71 0.73 -10.62
CA SER A 293 -5.29 1.05 -10.75
C SER A 293 -4.96 1.68 -12.10
N PHE A 294 -5.64 1.29 -13.18
CA PHE A 294 -5.53 1.95 -14.48
C PHE A 294 -6.02 3.40 -14.43
N LEU A 295 -7.16 3.66 -13.81
CA LEU A 295 -7.68 5.03 -13.64
C LEU A 295 -6.76 5.90 -12.78
N LEU A 296 -6.02 5.31 -11.84
CA LEU A 296 -5.05 6.00 -10.98
C LEU A 296 -3.70 6.27 -11.66
N LEU A 297 -3.47 5.77 -12.88
CA LEU A 297 -2.25 6.02 -13.66
C LEU A 297 -2.13 7.45 -14.18
N PHE A 298 -3.25 8.17 -14.32
CA PHE A 298 -3.23 9.51 -14.89
C PHE A 298 -2.57 10.51 -13.95
N PRO A 299 -1.35 10.98 -14.27
CA PRO A 299 -0.59 11.86 -13.39
C PRO A 299 -1.04 13.31 -13.51
N LYS A 300 -0.69 14.12 -12.50
CA LYS A 300 -0.48 15.54 -12.73
C LYS A 300 0.76 15.68 -13.59
N MET A 301 0.64 16.21 -14.80
CA MET A 301 1.77 16.38 -15.69
C MET A 301 1.70 17.64 -16.54
N ASP A 302 2.87 18.24 -16.74
CA ASP A 302 3.12 19.27 -17.72
C ASP A 302 4.09 18.70 -18.76
N VAL A 303 3.59 18.42 -19.95
CA VAL A 303 4.41 17.93 -21.05
C VAL A 303 4.64 19.06 -22.04
N THR A 304 5.90 19.44 -22.22
CA THR A 304 6.31 20.41 -23.24
C THR A 304 6.90 19.68 -24.42
N THR A 305 6.31 19.87 -25.58
CA THR A 305 6.77 19.28 -26.85
C THR A 305 7.00 20.36 -27.89
N SER A 306 7.73 20.02 -28.95
CA SER A 306 7.89 20.92 -30.10
C SER A 306 6.52 21.13 -30.76
N GLY A 307 6.15 22.39 -30.96
CA GLY A 307 4.99 22.82 -31.74
C GLY A 307 5.34 23.29 -33.15
N SER A 308 4.37 23.87 -33.83
CA SER A 308 4.58 24.44 -35.16
C SER A 308 5.47 25.66 -35.05
N GLY A 309 6.73 25.55 -35.51
CA GLY A 309 7.66 26.66 -35.60
C GLY A 309 7.36 27.61 -36.78
N LEU A 310 7.93 28.77 -36.73
CA LEU A 310 7.84 29.77 -37.78
C LEU A 310 9.19 29.86 -38.50
N ILE A 311 9.18 29.78 -39.85
CA ILE A 311 10.38 29.80 -40.71
C ILE A 311 10.39 31.05 -41.56
N ALA A 312 11.59 31.55 -41.87
CA ALA A 312 11.79 32.67 -42.79
C ALA A 312 11.33 32.29 -44.22
N THR A 313 10.46 33.07 -44.79
CA THR A 313 9.96 32.82 -46.16
C THR A 313 10.93 33.25 -47.23
N LYS A 314 11.83 34.21 -46.91
CA LYS A 314 12.93 34.71 -47.76
C LYS A 314 14.21 34.84 -46.93
N ALA A 315 15.36 34.83 -47.58
CA ALA A 315 16.60 35.23 -46.92
C ALA A 315 16.60 36.74 -46.74
N GLY A 316 17.12 37.23 -45.62
CA GLY A 316 17.14 38.67 -45.29
C GLY A 316 17.74 38.94 -43.93
N THR A 317 17.63 40.16 -43.44
CA THR A 317 18.08 40.58 -42.12
C THR A 317 16.88 40.80 -41.22
N VAL A 318 16.93 40.34 -39.99
CA VAL A 318 15.87 40.58 -38.99
C VAL A 318 15.95 42.05 -38.59
N THR A 319 14.92 42.82 -38.92
CA THR A 319 14.87 44.28 -38.66
C THR A 319 14.16 44.63 -37.36
N GLN A 320 13.21 43.78 -36.90
CA GLN A 320 12.50 44.00 -35.68
C GLN A 320 12.10 42.66 -35.04
N VAL A 321 12.27 42.55 -33.71
CA VAL A 321 11.84 41.40 -32.88
C VAL A 321 10.90 41.91 -31.82
N SER A 322 9.69 41.37 -31.75
CA SER A 322 8.69 41.61 -30.73
C SER A 322 8.05 40.32 -30.26
N SER A 323 7.35 40.33 -29.13
CA SER A 323 6.68 39.14 -28.56
C SER A 323 5.61 38.55 -29.48
N ASN A 324 5.05 39.31 -30.39
CA ASN A 324 3.98 38.92 -31.32
C ASN A 324 4.35 38.99 -32.80
N LYS A 325 5.55 39.47 -33.15
CA LYS A 325 6.00 39.56 -34.54
C LYS A 325 7.50 39.57 -34.68
N VAL A 326 7.98 39.04 -35.79
CA VAL A 326 9.36 39.14 -36.26
C VAL A 326 9.31 39.67 -37.69
N VAL A 327 10.07 40.74 -37.99
CA VAL A 327 10.16 41.35 -39.32
C VAL A 327 11.53 40.98 -39.94
N VAL A 328 11.49 40.39 -41.11
CA VAL A 328 12.69 40.06 -41.93
C VAL A 328 12.65 40.95 -43.19
N ASP A 329 13.56 41.91 -43.23
CA ASP A 329 13.53 43.04 -44.18
C ASP A 329 12.16 43.77 -44.12
N ASP A 330 11.35 43.63 -45.19
CA ASP A 330 10.02 44.26 -45.29
C ASP A 330 8.87 43.24 -44.99
N LYS A 331 9.17 42.00 -44.63
CA LYS A 331 8.14 40.97 -44.41
C LYS A 331 7.91 40.68 -42.95
N GLU A 332 6.68 40.93 -42.55
CA GLU A 332 6.21 40.64 -41.19
C GLU A 332 5.81 39.15 -41.04
N HIS A 333 6.28 38.52 -39.99
CA HIS A 333 5.93 37.18 -39.56
C HIS A 333 5.27 37.25 -38.16
N THR A 334 3.98 36.88 -38.09
CA THR A 334 3.24 36.92 -36.86
C THR A 334 3.65 35.76 -35.96
N VAL A 335 4.05 36.06 -34.75
CA VAL A 335 4.41 35.12 -33.70
C VAL A 335 3.23 34.98 -32.74
N THR A 336 2.85 33.75 -32.39
CA THR A 336 1.81 33.48 -31.41
C THR A 336 2.39 33.64 -30.01
N PRO A 337 1.99 34.65 -29.23
CA PRO A 337 2.55 34.89 -27.91
C PRO A 337 2.02 33.86 -26.91
N ARG A 338 2.75 33.66 -25.82
CA ARG A 338 2.31 32.80 -24.69
C ARG A 338 1.08 33.44 -24.02
N ASN A 339 -0.05 32.76 -24.08
CA ASN A 339 -1.26 33.17 -23.37
C ASN A 339 -1.19 32.69 -21.91
N ASN A 340 -1.07 33.61 -20.96
CA ASN A 340 -1.04 33.33 -19.51
C ASN A 340 -2.44 33.16 -18.89
N GLY A 341 -3.48 33.01 -19.69
CA GLY A 341 -4.85 32.80 -19.20
C GLY A 341 -4.98 31.50 -18.37
N THR A 342 -5.73 31.61 -17.28
CA THR A 342 -5.97 30.53 -16.29
C THR A 342 -7.09 29.58 -16.68
N ASP A 343 -7.31 29.30 -17.98
CA ASP A 343 -8.28 28.28 -18.40
C ASP A 343 -7.79 26.88 -18.01
N HIS A 344 -7.92 26.54 -16.73
CA HIS A 344 -7.74 25.18 -16.24
C HIS A 344 -9.08 24.46 -16.26
N ASN A 345 -9.29 23.66 -17.29
CA ASN A 345 -10.32 22.64 -17.23
C ASN A 345 -9.87 21.54 -16.27
N GLN A 346 -10.52 21.44 -15.10
CA GLN A 346 -10.14 20.50 -14.04
C GLN A 346 -10.31 19.00 -14.43
N TYR A 347 -10.96 18.71 -15.55
CA TYR A 347 -11.35 17.35 -15.92
C TYR A 347 -10.74 16.85 -17.22
N LEU A 348 -10.21 17.74 -18.06
CA LEU A 348 -9.65 17.37 -19.37
C LEU A 348 -8.27 18.00 -19.56
N PRO A 349 -7.37 17.36 -20.32
CA PRO A 349 -6.08 17.94 -20.64
C PRO A 349 -6.25 19.29 -21.35
N SER A 350 -5.59 20.32 -20.86
CA SER A 350 -5.53 21.61 -21.54
C SER A 350 -4.27 21.68 -22.41
N LYS A 351 -4.44 22.12 -23.65
CA LYS A 351 -3.35 22.27 -24.62
C LYS A 351 -3.12 23.78 -24.87
N LYS A 352 -1.94 24.28 -24.56
CA LYS A 352 -1.49 25.62 -24.88
C LYS A 352 -0.39 25.53 -25.93
N THR A 353 -0.46 26.39 -26.95
CA THR A 353 0.54 26.49 -28.00
C THR A 353 0.98 27.93 -28.13
N TRP A 354 2.28 28.16 -28.22
CA TRP A 354 2.85 29.46 -28.47
C TRP A 354 4.15 29.32 -29.28
N GLN A 355 4.70 30.45 -29.66
CA GLN A 355 5.97 30.49 -30.40
C GLN A 355 6.95 31.36 -29.61
N GLU A 356 8.20 30.88 -29.52
CA GLU A 356 9.32 31.59 -28.88
C GLU A 356 10.28 32.01 -29.96
N VAL A 357 10.55 33.31 -30.07
CA VAL A 357 11.49 33.85 -31.05
C VAL A 357 12.90 33.35 -30.72
N VAL A 358 13.60 32.81 -31.71
CA VAL A 358 14.98 32.25 -31.60
C VAL A 358 16.02 33.07 -32.31
N VAL A 359 15.62 34.16 -33.01
CA VAL A 359 16.52 35.04 -33.75
C VAL A 359 16.63 36.40 -33.05
N ALA A 360 17.79 37.03 -33.19
CA ALA A 360 18.03 38.38 -32.66
C ALA A 360 17.88 39.46 -33.77
N GLU A 361 17.66 40.71 -33.33
CA GLU A 361 17.68 41.84 -34.24
C GLU A 361 19.05 41.97 -34.91
N ASN A 362 19.05 42.35 -36.21
CA ASN A 362 20.20 42.41 -37.09
C ASN A 362 20.85 41.05 -37.47
N GLN A 363 20.22 39.93 -37.08
CA GLN A 363 20.67 38.60 -37.52
C GLN A 363 20.29 38.34 -38.97
N LYS A 364 21.23 37.85 -39.77
CA LYS A 364 20.96 37.38 -41.14
C LYS A 364 20.36 35.98 -41.09
N VAL A 365 19.22 35.80 -41.73
CA VAL A 365 18.52 34.50 -41.82
C VAL A 365 18.42 34.04 -43.28
N GLN A 366 18.51 32.74 -43.47
CA GLN A 366 18.34 32.10 -44.76
C GLN A 366 16.86 31.75 -45.02
N LYS A 367 16.50 31.53 -46.27
CA LYS A 367 15.16 31.01 -46.60
C LYS A 367 14.93 29.64 -45.95
N LYS A 368 13.80 29.46 -45.24
CA LYS A 368 13.42 28.29 -44.47
C LYS A 368 14.15 28.13 -43.11
N GLU A 369 14.97 29.11 -42.73
CA GLU A 369 15.58 29.10 -41.40
C GLU A 369 14.51 29.37 -40.34
N LEU A 370 14.65 28.72 -39.15
CA LEU A 370 13.71 28.82 -38.05
C LEU A 370 13.86 30.19 -37.38
N ILE A 371 12.80 30.99 -37.39
CA ILE A 371 12.78 32.33 -36.77
C ILE A 371 12.04 32.34 -35.44
N ALA A 372 11.05 31.43 -35.24
CA ALA A 372 10.46 31.19 -33.98
C ALA A 372 10.18 29.69 -33.76
N ARG A 373 10.56 29.20 -32.60
CA ARG A 373 10.34 27.80 -32.18
C ARG A 373 8.91 27.67 -31.68
N GLY A 374 8.17 26.74 -32.23
CA GLY A 374 6.86 26.36 -31.68
C GLY A 374 6.99 25.54 -30.40
N VAL A 375 6.21 25.89 -29.40
CA VAL A 375 6.10 25.17 -28.13
C VAL A 375 4.66 24.74 -27.92
N THR A 376 4.45 23.49 -27.60
CA THR A 376 3.15 22.94 -27.19
C THR A 376 3.27 22.43 -25.78
N GLN A 377 2.50 22.99 -24.86
CA GLN A 377 2.38 22.52 -23.49
C GLN A 377 1.02 21.83 -23.31
N ILE A 378 1.06 20.62 -22.85
CA ILE A 378 -0.13 19.86 -22.44
C ILE A 378 -0.09 19.77 -20.93
N HIS A 379 -1.06 20.43 -20.29
CA HIS A 379 -1.24 20.40 -18.85
C HIS A 379 -2.41 19.47 -18.51
N PHE A 380 -2.16 18.52 -17.65
CA PHE A 380 -3.16 17.62 -17.10
C PHE A 380 -3.00 17.58 -15.58
N GLU A 381 -4.02 17.96 -14.86
CA GLU A 381 -4.08 17.83 -13.41
C GLU A 381 -5.22 16.89 -13.03
N ALA A 382 -4.88 15.72 -12.49
CA ALA A 382 -5.88 14.83 -11.92
C ALA A 382 -6.54 15.50 -10.71
N ASN A 383 -7.87 15.60 -10.71
CA ASN A 383 -8.60 16.19 -9.61
C ASN A 383 -8.36 15.39 -8.31
N MET A 384 -7.93 16.08 -7.24
CA MET A 384 -7.61 15.48 -5.94
C MET A 384 -8.77 14.67 -5.36
N TRP A 385 -10.00 15.15 -5.50
CA TRP A 385 -11.18 14.47 -4.96
C TRP A 385 -11.52 13.19 -5.72
N VAL A 386 -11.39 13.22 -7.05
CA VAL A 386 -11.54 12.01 -7.88
C VAL A 386 -10.47 10.99 -7.53
N TYR A 387 -9.22 11.45 -7.40
CA TYR A 387 -8.12 10.58 -6.96
C TYR A 387 -8.41 9.97 -5.59
N LEU A 388 -8.85 10.75 -4.61
CA LEU A 388 -9.20 10.28 -3.27
C LEU A 388 -10.31 9.22 -3.31
N VAL A 389 -11.38 9.46 -4.07
CA VAL A 389 -12.47 8.48 -4.21
C VAL A 389 -11.97 7.16 -4.82
N LEU A 390 -11.16 7.23 -5.88
CA LEU A 390 -10.58 6.03 -6.50
C LEU A 390 -9.66 5.27 -5.53
N VAL A 391 -8.87 5.98 -4.74
CA VAL A 391 -8.00 5.41 -3.71
C VAL A 391 -8.81 4.73 -2.60
N ILE A 392 -9.91 5.32 -2.14
CA ILE A 392 -10.82 4.70 -1.17
C ILE A 392 -11.44 3.41 -1.74
N LEU A 393 -11.92 3.47 -2.98
CA LEU A 393 -12.55 2.32 -3.64
C LEU A 393 -11.59 1.16 -3.82
N ILE A 394 -10.35 1.42 -4.27
CA ILE A 394 -9.36 0.35 -4.43
C ILE A 394 -8.92 -0.23 -3.08
N GLY A 395 -8.79 0.60 -2.04
CA GLY A 395 -8.53 0.15 -0.67
C GLY A 395 -9.62 -0.79 -0.15
N ALA A 396 -10.89 -0.40 -0.29
CA ALA A 396 -12.04 -1.23 0.06
C ALA A 396 -12.05 -2.55 -0.75
N CYS A 397 -11.76 -2.49 -2.03
CA CYS A 397 -11.64 -3.65 -2.91
C CYS A 397 -10.56 -4.63 -2.39
N TRP A 398 -9.38 -4.12 -2.02
CA TRP A 398 -8.30 -4.95 -1.45
C TRP A 398 -8.65 -5.53 -0.08
N GLY A 399 -9.41 -4.81 0.73
CA GLY A 399 -9.93 -5.32 1.99
C GLY A 399 -10.83 -6.54 1.79
N ILE A 400 -11.79 -6.45 0.87
CA ILE A 400 -12.69 -7.55 0.50
C ILE A 400 -11.88 -8.74 -0.03
N GLY A 401 -10.96 -8.51 -0.95
CA GLY A 401 -10.14 -9.55 -1.57
C GLY A 401 -9.22 -10.24 -0.58
N SER A 402 -8.69 -9.52 0.38
CA SER A 402 -7.85 -10.10 1.45
C SER A 402 -8.61 -11.16 2.25
N ALA A 403 -9.89 -10.95 2.54
CA ALA A 403 -10.73 -11.95 3.19
C ALA A 403 -11.03 -13.14 2.27
N ALA A 404 -11.28 -12.88 0.98
CA ALA A 404 -11.56 -13.92 -0.01
C ALA A 404 -10.38 -14.88 -0.22
N VAL A 405 -9.12 -14.37 -0.20
CA VAL A 405 -7.93 -15.24 -0.25
C VAL A 405 -7.90 -16.19 0.95
N TYR A 406 -8.15 -15.69 2.16
CA TYR A 406 -8.14 -16.52 3.36
C TYR A 406 -9.28 -17.54 3.39
N LYS A 407 -10.42 -17.25 2.76
CA LYS A 407 -11.53 -18.20 2.64
C LYS A 407 -11.18 -19.41 1.76
N HIS A 408 -10.33 -19.24 0.77
CA HIS A 408 -9.85 -20.36 -0.05
C HIS A 408 -8.97 -21.36 0.73
N ILE A 409 -8.26 -20.92 1.77
CA ILE A 409 -7.30 -21.77 2.48
C ILE A 409 -7.97 -23.01 3.08
N PRO A 410 -9.04 -22.93 3.90
CA PRO A 410 -9.70 -24.11 4.44
C PRO A 410 -10.39 -24.97 3.37
N GLU A 411 -10.82 -24.40 2.26
CA GLU A 411 -11.42 -25.15 1.15
C GLU A 411 -10.42 -26.09 0.47
N TYR A 412 -9.17 -25.66 0.32
CA TYR A 412 -8.14 -26.44 -0.37
C TYR A 412 -7.18 -27.18 0.58
N PHE A 413 -7.07 -26.73 1.81
CA PHE A 413 -6.13 -27.25 2.81
C PHE A 413 -6.79 -27.43 4.20
N PRO A 414 -7.84 -28.25 4.33
CA PRO A 414 -8.63 -28.33 5.57
C PRO A 414 -7.82 -28.79 6.78
N THR A 415 -6.75 -29.58 6.59
CA THR A 415 -5.90 -30.10 7.67
C THR A 415 -4.71 -29.21 8.03
N GLN A 416 -4.41 -28.17 7.23
CA GLN A 416 -3.21 -27.35 7.36
C GLN A 416 -3.51 -25.85 7.33
N VAL A 417 -4.72 -25.44 7.68
CA VAL A 417 -5.21 -24.06 7.57
C VAL A 417 -4.27 -23.04 8.25
N GLY A 418 -3.81 -23.35 9.46
CA GLY A 418 -2.93 -22.42 10.20
C GLY A 418 -1.56 -22.23 9.56
N VAL A 419 -0.94 -23.32 9.11
CA VAL A 419 0.39 -23.28 8.46
C VAL A 419 0.33 -22.56 7.12
N ILE A 420 -0.66 -22.93 6.29
CA ILE A 420 -0.83 -22.29 4.97
C ILE A 420 -1.23 -20.82 5.12
N GLY A 421 -2.13 -20.51 6.08
CA GLY A 421 -2.49 -19.11 6.38
C GLY A 421 -1.29 -18.28 6.84
N GLY A 422 -0.41 -18.86 7.64
CA GLY A 422 0.85 -18.23 8.05
C GLY A 422 1.78 -17.94 6.86
N MET A 423 1.94 -18.90 5.94
CA MET A 423 2.75 -18.75 4.74
C MET A 423 2.19 -17.71 3.77
N VAL A 424 0.90 -17.79 3.47
CA VAL A 424 0.20 -16.80 2.65
C VAL A 424 0.32 -15.42 3.28
N GLY A 425 0.17 -15.34 4.62
CA GLY A 425 0.36 -14.11 5.38
C GLY A 425 1.78 -13.57 5.32
N MET A 426 2.80 -14.43 5.33
CA MET A 426 4.21 -14.05 5.17
C MET A 426 4.46 -13.47 3.77
N ILE A 427 4.07 -14.19 2.72
CA ILE A 427 4.24 -13.75 1.33
C ILE A 427 3.50 -12.42 1.09
N GLY A 428 2.27 -12.31 1.60
CA GLY A 428 1.50 -11.05 1.51
C GLY A 428 2.16 -9.90 2.25
N GLY A 429 2.73 -10.15 3.43
CA GLY A 429 3.49 -9.15 4.16
C GLY A 429 4.75 -8.68 3.40
N LEU A 430 5.45 -9.61 2.71
CA LEU A 430 6.57 -9.23 1.85
C LEU A 430 6.16 -8.27 0.73
N GLY A 431 4.89 -8.28 0.29
CA GLY A 431 4.37 -7.26 -0.62
C GLY A 431 4.42 -5.85 0.00
N GLY A 432 4.10 -5.74 1.28
CA GLY A 432 4.20 -4.49 2.02
C GLY A 432 5.65 -4.00 2.24
N PHE A 433 6.63 -4.91 2.23
CA PHE A 433 8.06 -4.58 2.22
C PHE A 433 8.54 -4.13 0.84
N ILE A 434 8.26 -4.94 -0.18
CA ILE A 434 8.76 -4.71 -1.54
C ILE A 434 8.09 -3.48 -2.18
N GLY A 435 6.81 -3.25 -1.90
CA GLY A 435 6.04 -2.18 -2.52
C GLY A 435 6.66 -0.79 -2.35
N PRO A 436 6.89 -0.27 -1.13
CA PRO A 436 7.48 1.05 -0.93
C PRO A 436 8.88 1.20 -1.54
N ILE A 437 9.68 0.12 -1.54
CA ILE A 437 11.00 0.11 -2.17
C ILE A 437 10.88 0.27 -3.68
N VAL A 438 10.02 -0.54 -4.32
CA VAL A 438 9.76 -0.45 -5.76
C VAL A 438 9.19 0.93 -6.11
N PHE A 439 8.28 1.48 -5.31
CA PHE A 439 7.71 2.80 -5.51
C PHE A 439 8.80 3.89 -5.45
N GLY A 440 9.72 3.80 -4.49
CA GLY A 440 10.86 4.71 -4.36
C GLY A 440 11.78 4.69 -5.57
N TYR A 441 12.15 3.50 -6.06
CA TYR A 441 12.95 3.35 -7.29
C TYR A 441 12.22 3.83 -8.54
N LEU A 442 10.93 3.48 -8.70
CA LEU A 442 10.13 3.92 -9.83
C LEU A 442 9.98 5.45 -9.84
N LEU A 443 9.75 6.07 -8.68
CA LEU A 443 9.66 7.51 -8.56
C LEU A 443 11.01 8.19 -8.88
N ALA A 444 12.12 7.65 -8.37
CA ALA A 444 13.46 8.18 -8.67
C ALA A 444 13.80 8.08 -10.17
N PHE A 445 13.39 7.00 -10.84
CA PHE A 445 13.65 6.78 -12.26
C PHE A 445 12.72 7.58 -13.17
N THR A 446 11.43 7.66 -12.85
CA THR A 446 10.41 8.27 -13.73
C THR A 446 10.11 9.72 -13.40
N GLY A 447 10.38 10.17 -12.17
CA GLY A 447 9.91 11.45 -11.64
C GLY A 447 8.39 11.51 -11.38
N LEU A 448 7.64 10.40 -11.59
CA LEU A 448 6.18 10.37 -11.54
C LEU A 448 5.70 9.56 -10.33
N TRP A 449 4.96 10.19 -9.43
CA TRP A 449 4.33 9.53 -8.28
C TRP A 449 3.35 8.42 -8.67
N THR A 450 2.71 8.55 -9.84
CA THR A 450 1.76 7.56 -10.36
C THR A 450 2.42 6.29 -10.87
N SER A 451 3.76 6.25 -11.00
CA SER A 451 4.50 5.03 -11.37
C SER A 451 4.27 3.87 -10.39
N SER A 452 3.96 4.16 -9.12
CA SER A 452 3.53 3.17 -8.14
C SER A 452 2.25 2.45 -8.56
N TRP A 453 1.30 3.17 -9.15
CA TRP A 453 0.05 2.60 -9.66
C TRP A 453 0.26 1.75 -10.91
N LEU A 454 1.26 2.08 -11.75
CA LEU A 454 1.65 1.23 -12.88
C LEU A 454 2.12 -0.15 -12.41
N PHE A 455 2.94 -0.19 -11.36
CA PHE A 455 3.36 -1.46 -10.77
C PHE A 455 2.16 -2.29 -10.29
N ILE A 456 1.22 -1.66 -9.58
CA ILE A 456 0.01 -2.34 -9.11
C ILE A 456 -0.89 -2.78 -10.26
N PHE A 457 -1.04 -1.97 -11.30
CA PHE A 457 -1.80 -2.32 -12.49
C PHE A 457 -1.23 -3.58 -13.16
N LEU A 458 0.07 -3.61 -13.43
CA LEU A 458 0.74 -4.77 -14.04
C LEU A 458 0.63 -6.02 -13.16
N LEU A 459 0.79 -5.87 -11.86
CA LEU A 459 0.65 -6.99 -10.90
C LEU A 459 -0.80 -7.49 -10.86
N SER A 460 -1.79 -6.59 -10.88
CA SER A 460 -3.22 -6.94 -10.91
C SER A 460 -3.61 -7.69 -12.18
N VAL A 461 -3.14 -7.21 -13.34
CA VAL A 461 -3.33 -7.88 -14.65
C VAL A 461 -2.70 -9.28 -14.63
N THR A 462 -1.48 -9.40 -14.12
CA THR A 462 -0.77 -10.69 -14.00
C THR A 462 -1.55 -11.66 -13.12
N CYS A 463 -2.02 -11.21 -11.96
CA CYS A 463 -2.82 -12.04 -11.06
C CYS A 463 -4.16 -12.47 -11.70
N LEU A 464 -4.84 -11.57 -12.40
CA LEU A 464 -6.11 -11.86 -13.07
C LEU A 464 -5.93 -12.89 -14.20
N ILE A 465 -4.92 -12.71 -15.04
CA ILE A 465 -4.58 -13.65 -16.12
C ILE A 465 -4.22 -15.01 -15.54
N TRP A 466 -3.37 -15.04 -14.50
CA TRP A 466 -2.97 -16.30 -13.86
C TRP A 466 -4.16 -17.03 -13.27
N MET A 467 -5.04 -16.30 -12.56
CA MET A 467 -6.26 -16.88 -12.00
C MET A 467 -7.15 -17.47 -13.10
N SER A 468 -7.38 -16.70 -14.18
CA SER A 468 -8.21 -17.12 -15.31
C SER A 468 -7.66 -18.40 -15.96
N ARG A 469 -6.35 -18.44 -16.30
CA ARG A 469 -5.69 -19.61 -16.90
C ARG A 469 -5.82 -20.86 -16.03
N VAL A 470 -5.58 -20.74 -14.72
CA VAL A 470 -5.67 -21.88 -13.80
C VAL A 470 -7.08 -22.40 -13.70
N ILE A 471 -8.09 -21.53 -13.63
CA ILE A 471 -9.49 -21.94 -13.54
C ILE A 471 -9.92 -22.62 -14.83
N THR A 472 -9.58 -22.05 -16.00
CA THR A 472 -9.87 -22.67 -17.30
C THR A 472 -9.26 -24.07 -17.40
N LYS A 473 -8.00 -24.23 -16.94
CA LYS A 473 -7.35 -25.54 -16.91
C LYS A 473 -8.10 -26.53 -16.00
N MET A 474 -8.41 -26.11 -14.77
CA MET A 474 -9.14 -26.96 -13.81
C MET A 474 -10.54 -27.34 -14.30
N THR A 475 -11.24 -26.44 -15.01
CA THR A 475 -12.55 -26.72 -15.60
C THR A 475 -12.43 -27.73 -16.72
N LYS A 476 -11.46 -27.57 -17.63
CA LYS A 476 -11.22 -28.52 -18.73
C LYS A 476 -10.85 -29.93 -18.23
N GLU A 477 -10.06 -30.02 -17.15
CA GLU A 477 -9.67 -31.30 -16.54
C GLU A 477 -10.87 -32.04 -15.90
N LYS A 478 -11.87 -31.31 -15.38
CA LYS A 478 -13.07 -31.88 -14.74
C LYS A 478 -14.26 -32.08 -15.67
N LEU A 479 -14.28 -31.47 -16.84
CA LEU A 479 -15.34 -31.63 -17.84
C LEU A 479 -15.60 -33.10 -18.20
N PRO A 480 -14.59 -33.97 -18.37
CA PRO A 480 -14.82 -35.40 -18.67
C PRO A 480 -15.50 -36.14 -17.52
N GLU A 481 -15.20 -35.78 -16.25
CA GLU A 481 -15.84 -36.41 -15.07
C GLU A 481 -17.32 -36.03 -15.00
N PHE A 482 -17.65 -34.76 -15.29
CA PHE A 482 -19.06 -34.31 -15.35
C PHE A 482 -19.85 -34.93 -16.50
N ALA A 483 -19.23 -35.14 -17.65
CA ALA A 483 -19.86 -35.83 -18.78
C ALA A 483 -20.17 -37.30 -18.43
N GLN A 484 -19.22 -38.01 -17.78
CA GLN A 484 -19.43 -39.41 -17.34
C GLN A 484 -20.51 -39.50 -16.24
N ASP A 485 -20.64 -38.51 -15.36
CA ASP A 485 -21.67 -38.52 -14.31
C ASP A 485 -23.09 -38.24 -14.92
N MET A 486 -23.19 -37.45 -15.99
CA MET A 486 -24.45 -37.25 -16.71
C MET A 486 -24.84 -38.53 -17.43
N ASP A 487 -23.94 -39.17 -18.14
CA ASP A 487 -24.17 -40.48 -18.80
C ASP A 487 -24.55 -41.61 -17.82
N ARG A 488 -24.14 -41.51 -16.55
CA ARG A 488 -24.55 -42.46 -15.50
C ARG A 488 -25.96 -42.23 -15.00
N LYS A 489 -26.41 -40.99 -14.90
CA LYS A 489 -27.77 -40.64 -14.46
C LYS A 489 -28.81 -41.05 -15.47
N ASP A 490 -28.52 -40.91 -16.78
CA ASP A 490 -29.40 -41.37 -17.86
C ASP A 490 -29.56 -42.90 -17.99
N LYS A 491 -28.72 -43.69 -17.25
CA LYS A 491 -28.83 -45.16 -17.18
C LYS A 491 -29.59 -45.65 -15.95
N LEU A 492 -30.02 -44.74 -15.06
CA LEU A 492 -30.75 -45.05 -13.82
C LEU A 492 -32.23 -44.60 -13.87
N GLU A 493 -32.68 -44.02 -14.99
CA GLU A 493 -34.09 -43.79 -15.38
C GLU A 493 -34.46 -44.78 -16.50
#